data_042362fd057ccdb3e5ab6c11d2f6981e
#
_entry.id   042362fd057ccdb3e5ab6c11d2f6981e
#
_cell.length_a   1.000
_cell.length_b   1.000
_cell.length_c   1.000
_cell.angle_alpha   90.00
_cell.angle_beta   90.00
_cell.angle_gamma   90.00
#
_symmetry.space_group_name_H-M   'P 1'
#
loop_
_entity.id
_entity.type
_entity.pdbx_description
1 polymer ?
#
loop_
_entity_poly.entity_id
_entity_poly.type
_entity_poly.pdbx_seq_one_letter_code
_entity_poly.pdbx_strand_id
1 'polypeptide(L)'
;MVFVILTIVFIGLRGLFLQPFKIPTGSMQPTLYGIHFEATPDQGMPGPVARYFGFWNNARRYTDQVVERDGVLEGIARARPAIPFLPAAVVTIGGVEYRLPGTEEDVVKYCPKLRTWYAAMARNREPDLPRFRKGEVLARGYLQLGDHLFVNRALPAFREPRRGDIMVFETDGITGRDGQGLGGKFYIKRLVGLPGDTLRIEDHRLYVRPPGEPEFQLMDGEHADAFERLYSMRGGYRGYCHAVDSRSMTQYLRSPQDTFTLPPGEYFMLGDNSENSRDSRYWGTVPRGNLVGSPCMVWWPFSRRWGLVDRAEPLDFPTPPTMD
;
A
#
# COMPACT_ATOMS: atom_id res chain seq x y z
N MET A 1 26.07 33.22 -5.73
CA MET A 1 26.82 32.22 -4.96
C MET A 1 25.96 31.49 -3.91
N VAL A 2 25.25 32.19 -3.02
CA VAL A 2 24.39 31.54 -1.99
C VAL A 2 23.32 30.61 -2.59
N PHE A 3 22.65 31.03 -3.64
CA PHE A 3 21.61 30.22 -4.32
C PHE A 3 22.19 28.92 -4.91
N VAL A 4 23.38 28.99 -5.49
CA VAL A 4 24.07 27.81 -6.05
C VAL A 4 24.47 26.84 -4.93
N ILE A 5 24.99 27.36 -3.81
CA ILE A 5 25.35 26.54 -2.64
C ILE A 5 24.10 25.88 -2.06
N LEU A 6 23.01 26.62 -1.87
CA LEU A 6 21.73 26.08 -1.40
C LEU A 6 21.19 25.00 -2.33
N THR A 7 21.31 25.21 -3.65
CA THR A 7 20.86 24.22 -4.65
C THR A 7 21.72 22.95 -4.57
N ILE A 8 23.04 23.06 -4.48
CA ILE A 8 23.96 21.92 -4.36
C ILE A 8 23.72 21.17 -3.05
N VAL A 9 23.57 21.89 -1.94
CA VAL A 9 23.26 21.30 -0.62
C VAL A 9 21.90 20.62 -0.65
N PHE A 10 20.89 21.25 -1.22
CA PHE A 10 19.54 20.67 -1.32
C PHE A 10 19.52 19.43 -2.20
N ILE A 11 20.17 19.47 -3.38
CA ILE A 11 20.26 18.31 -4.30
C ILE A 11 21.10 17.20 -3.65
N GLY A 12 22.22 17.55 -3.00
CA GLY A 12 23.09 16.58 -2.31
C GLY A 12 22.40 15.91 -1.14
N LEU A 13 21.73 16.69 -0.27
CA LEU A 13 20.97 16.16 0.86
C LEU A 13 19.80 15.27 0.37
N ARG A 14 19.09 15.73 -0.66
CA ARG A 14 17.98 14.99 -1.22
C ARG A 14 18.42 13.71 -1.93
N GLY A 15 19.53 13.76 -2.66
CA GLY A 15 20.04 12.61 -3.41
C GLY A 15 20.70 11.53 -2.55
N LEU A 16 21.40 11.94 -1.49
CA LEU A 16 22.20 11.04 -0.67
C LEU A 16 21.45 10.55 0.59
N PHE A 17 20.58 11.38 1.18
CA PHE A 17 20.03 11.10 2.50
C PHE A 17 18.50 10.94 2.51
N LEU A 18 17.75 11.80 1.81
CA LEU A 18 16.29 11.82 1.87
C LEU A 18 15.68 11.76 0.49
N GLN A 19 14.97 10.68 0.20
CA GLN A 19 14.25 10.51 -1.06
C GLN A 19 12.74 10.57 -0.82
N PRO A 20 11.97 11.38 -1.60
CA PRO A 20 10.53 11.38 -1.51
C PRO A 20 9.94 10.15 -2.22
N PHE A 21 9.01 9.50 -1.54
CA PHE A 21 8.21 8.38 -2.07
C PHE A 21 6.74 8.65 -1.84
N LYS A 22 5.91 8.02 -2.66
CA LYS A 22 4.46 7.99 -2.53
C LYS A 22 4.00 6.55 -2.34
N ILE A 23 3.06 6.32 -1.43
CA ILE A 23 2.47 5.01 -1.19
C ILE A 23 1.28 4.79 -2.13
N PRO A 24 1.37 3.87 -3.10
CA PRO A 24 0.29 3.62 -4.04
C PRO A 24 -0.74 2.59 -3.52
N THR A 25 -0.35 1.68 -2.61
CA THR A 25 -1.17 0.54 -2.20
C THR A 25 -1.42 0.51 -0.71
N GLY A 26 -2.49 -0.17 -0.28
CA GLY A 26 -2.89 -0.27 1.12
C GLY A 26 -2.18 -1.34 1.93
N SER A 27 -1.12 -1.99 1.41
CA SER A 27 -0.48 -3.13 2.07
C SER A 27 0.19 -2.83 3.42
N MET A 28 0.41 -1.55 3.73
CA MET A 28 0.98 -1.08 5.01
C MET A 28 -0.06 -0.39 5.89
N GLN A 29 -1.34 -0.42 5.53
CA GLN A 29 -2.40 0.09 6.39
C GLN A 29 -2.50 -0.74 7.67
N PRO A 30 -2.86 -0.12 8.78
CA PRO A 30 -3.15 1.31 8.98
C PRO A 30 -1.92 2.19 9.24
N THR A 31 -0.71 1.62 9.29
CA THR A 31 0.53 2.38 9.57
C THR A 31 0.81 3.45 8.51
N LEU A 32 0.70 3.07 7.24
CA LEU A 32 0.83 3.96 6.08
C LEU A 32 -0.31 3.69 5.09
N TYR A 33 -0.91 4.75 4.59
CA TYR A 33 -2.06 4.64 3.69
C TYR A 33 -1.64 4.78 2.23
N GLY A 34 -2.12 3.82 1.43
CA GLY A 34 -2.08 3.90 -0.02
C GLY A 34 -3.24 4.72 -0.59
N ILE A 35 -3.28 4.80 -1.91
CA ILE A 35 -4.41 5.40 -2.63
C ILE A 35 -5.63 4.50 -2.41
N HIS A 36 -6.74 5.10 -1.98
CA HIS A 36 -8.01 4.41 -1.82
C HIS A 36 -9.17 5.37 -2.04
N PHE A 37 -10.33 4.82 -2.39
CA PHE A 37 -11.54 5.60 -2.57
C PHE A 37 -12.44 5.44 -1.34
N GLU A 38 -12.93 6.56 -0.84
CA GLU A 38 -13.91 6.58 0.24
C GLU A 38 -15.25 7.05 -0.31
N ALA A 39 -16.20 6.15 -0.33
CA ALA A 39 -17.56 6.45 -0.76
C ALA A 39 -18.30 7.24 0.31
N THR A 40 -18.97 8.31 -0.10
CA THR A 40 -19.82 9.15 0.78
C THR A 40 -21.22 9.27 0.16
N PRO A 41 -22.00 8.16 0.13
CA PRO A 41 -23.25 8.10 -0.62
C PRO A 41 -24.30 9.13 -0.13
N ASP A 42 -24.29 9.43 1.15
CA ASP A 42 -25.26 10.29 1.80
C ASP A 42 -24.81 11.76 1.92
N GLN A 43 -23.59 12.06 1.48
CA GLN A 43 -23.04 13.41 1.54
C GLN A 43 -22.99 14.02 0.14
N GLY A 44 -23.56 15.19 0.00
CA GLY A 44 -23.42 15.96 -1.24
C GLY A 44 -21.97 16.39 -1.49
N MET A 45 -21.67 16.80 -2.73
CA MET A 45 -20.37 17.34 -3.10
C MET A 45 -20.03 18.58 -2.27
N PRO A 46 -18.90 18.63 -1.56
CA PRO A 46 -18.49 19.83 -0.84
C PRO A 46 -18.31 21.04 -1.77
N GLY A 47 -18.53 22.23 -1.25
CA GLY A 47 -18.32 23.47 -2.00
C GLY A 47 -16.86 23.63 -2.48
N PRO A 48 -16.60 24.52 -3.46
CA PRO A 48 -15.26 24.67 -4.08
C PRO A 48 -14.15 24.95 -3.06
N VAL A 49 -14.42 25.78 -2.06
CA VAL A 49 -13.46 26.14 -1.01
C VAL A 49 -13.13 24.91 -0.15
N ALA A 50 -14.13 24.15 0.28
CA ALA A 50 -13.93 22.94 1.07
C ALA A 50 -13.17 21.86 0.26
N ARG A 51 -13.42 21.75 -1.05
CA ARG A 51 -12.66 20.85 -1.94
C ARG A 51 -11.20 21.26 -2.09
N TYR A 52 -10.94 22.58 -2.19
CA TYR A 52 -9.58 23.10 -2.24
C TYR A 52 -8.79 22.75 -0.98
N PHE A 53 -9.34 23.04 0.21
CA PHE A 53 -8.70 22.66 1.47
C PHE A 53 -8.65 21.14 1.67
N GLY A 54 -9.68 20.42 1.25
CA GLY A 54 -9.68 18.95 1.27
C GLY A 54 -8.54 18.35 0.44
N PHE A 55 -8.21 18.97 -0.70
CA PHE A 55 -7.07 18.56 -1.50
C PHE A 55 -5.73 18.84 -0.80
N TRP A 56 -5.50 20.09 -0.43
CA TRP A 56 -4.20 20.50 0.11
C TRP A 56 -3.90 19.92 1.50
N ASN A 57 -4.88 19.91 2.39
CA ASN A 57 -4.67 19.45 3.76
C ASN A 57 -4.81 17.91 3.87
N ASN A 58 -5.78 17.33 3.18
CA ASN A 58 -6.15 15.93 3.37
C ASN A 58 -5.90 15.04 2.15
N ALA A 59 -5.32 15.57 1.08
CA ALA A 59 -5.07 14.82 -0.15
C ALA A 59 -6.32 14.19 -0.79
N ARG A 60 -7.50 14.85 -0.69
CA ARG A 60 -8.78 14.35 -1.16
C ARG A 60 -9.15 14.91 -2.53
N ARG A 61 -9.46 14.04 -3.46
CA ARG A 61 -10.01 14.39 -4.78
C ARG A 61 -11.46 13.96 -4.86
N TYR A 62 -12.36 14.89 -4.68
CA TYR A 62 -13.80 14.63 -4.68
C TYR A 62 -14.33 14.35 -6.08
N THR A 63 -15.32 13.46 -6.16
CA THR A 63 -16.09 13.16 -7.36
C THR A 63 -17.54 12.87 -7.00
N ASP A 64 -18.45 13.27 -7.87
CA ASP A 64 -19.86 12.89 -7.85
C ASP A 64 -20.31 12.74 -9.30
N GLN A 65 -20.28 11.51 -9.77
CA GLN A 65 -20.64 11.15 -11.13
C GLN A 65 -21.86 10.25 -11.12
N VAL A 66 -22.89 10.69 -11.79
CA VAL A 66 -24.14 9.96 -11.98
C VAL A 66 -24.34 9.72 -13.47
N VAL A 67 -24.75 8.53 -13.82
CA VAL A 67 -24.97 8.11 -15.21
C VAL A 67 -26.13 8.92 -15.83
N GLU A 68 -25.87 9.64 -16.91
CA GLU A 68 -26.82 10.56 -17.53
C GLU A 68 -27.85 9.86 -18.42
N ARG A 69 -27.50 8.70 -18.97
CA ARG A 69 -28.36 7.88 -19.83
C ARG A 69 -28.00 6.41 -19.74
N ASP A 70 -28.98 5.55 -20.06
CA ASP A 70 -28.75 4.11 -20.14
C ASP A 70 -27.66 3.81 -21.17
N GLY A 71 -26.76 2.87 -20.82
CA GLY A 71 -25.69 2.49 -21.71
C GLY A 71 -24.89 1.28 -21.22
N VAL A 72 -24.03 0.83 -22.09
CA VAL A 72 -23.06 -0.25 -21.84
C VAL A 72 -21.69 0.39 -21.72
N LEU A 73 -20.81 -0.19 -20.93
CA LEU A 73 -19.41 0.20 -20.88
C LEU A 73 -18.77 0.04 -22.26
N GLU A 74 -18.22 1.12 -22.80
CA GLU A 74 -17.50 1.13 -24.07
C GLU A 74 -15.98 1.09 -23.87
N GLY A 75 -15.51 1.70 -22.80
CA GLY A 75 -14.08 1.71 -22.49
C GLY A 75 -13.71 2.46 -21.24
N ILE A 76 -12.49 2.22 -20.80
CA ILE A 76 -11.82 2.97 -19.75
C ILE A 76 -10.46 3.40 -20.31
N ALA A 77 -10.20 4.69 -20.32
CA ALA A 77 -8.98 5.24 -20.88
C ALA A 77 -8.35 6.27 -19.95
N ARG A 78 -7.04 6.42 -20.06
CA ARG A 78 -6.31 7.46 -19.36
C ARG A 78 -6.67 8.84 -19.90
N ALA A 79 -7.15 9.72 -19.04
CA ALA A 79 -7.41 11.10 -19.40
C ALA A 79 -6.11 11.94 -19.37
N ARG A 80 -6.03 12.95 -20.22
CA ARG A 80 -5.00 13.99 -20.06
C ARG A 80 -5.22 14.68 -18.72
N PRO A 81 -4.23 14.70 -17.80
CA PRO A 81 -4.41 15.33 -16.51
C PRO A 81 -4.63 16.84 -16.67
N ALA A 82 -5.69 17.37 -16.03
CA ALA A 82 -5.91 18.82 -15.98
C ALA A 82 -4.86 19.52 -15.10
N ILE A 83 -4.33 18.81 -14.12
CA ILE A 83 -3.23 19.25 -13.26
C ILE A 83 -2.12 18.22 -13.43
N PRO A 84 -0.87 18.64 -13.76
CA PRO A 84 0.27 17.74 -13.85
C PRO A 84 0.37 16.86 -12.60
N PHE A 85 0.74 15.59 -12.75
CA PHE A 85 0.91 14.59 -11.66
C PHE A 85 -0.37 14.10 -10.98
N LEU A 86 -1.57 14.60 -11.36
CA LEU A 86 -2.84 14.10 -10.84
C LEU A 86 -3.56 13.26 -11.90
N PRO A 87 -3.41 11.93 -11.87
CA PRO A 87 -4.01 11.06 -12.88
C PRO A 87 -5.53 11.16 -12.85
N ALA A 88 -6.12 11.04 -14.02
CA ALA A 88 -7.55 10.92 -14.21
C ALA A 88 -7.81 9.85 -15.28
N ALA A 89 -8.93 9.17 -15.16
CA ALA A 89 -9.43 8.24 -16.16
C ALA A 89 -10.78 8.74 -16.72
N VAL A 90 -11.07 8.35 -17.93
CA VAL A 90 -12.38 8.54 -18.57
C VAL A 90 -13.02 7.19 -18.73
N VAL A 91 -14.24 7.07 -18.23
CA VAL A 91 -15.13 5.90 -18.43
C VAL A 91 -16.17 6.31 -19.45
N THR A 92 -16.27 5.59 -20.56
CA THR A 92 -17.26 5.85 -21.61
C THR A 92 -18.42 4.86 -21.49
N ILE A 93 -19.62 5.39 -21.29
CA ILE A 93 -20.85 4.60 -21.12
C ILE A 93 -21.92 5.18 -22.04
N GLY A 94 -22.41 4.40 -23.00
CA GLY A 94 -23.43 4.83 -23.95
C GLY A 94 -23.06 6.11 -24.72
N GLY A 95 -21.80 6.26 -25.09
CA GLY A 95 -21.24 7.43 -25.78
C GLY A 95 -21.07 8.69 -24.92
N VAL A 96 -21.27 8.60 -23.57
CA VAL A 96 -20.97 9.70 -22.63
C VAL A 96 -19.68 9.42 -21.91
N GLU A 97 -18.82 10.43 -21.80
CA GLU A 97 -17.55 10.36 -21.11
C GLU A 97 -17.69 10.89 -19.67
N TYR A 98 -17.35 10.03 -18.70
CA TYR A 98 -17.30 10.37 -17.28
C TYR A 98 -15.86 10.45 -16.81
N ARG A 99 -15.43 11.64 -16.41
CA ARG A 99 -14.07 11.86 -15.94
C ARG A 99 -13.98 11.63 -14.43
N LEU A 100 -13.16 10.66 -14.05
CA LEU A 100 -13.00 10.18 -12.68
C LEU A 100 -11.57 10.40 -12.18
N PRO A 101 -11.37 10.69 -10.88
CA PRO A 101 -10.04 10.86 -10.30
C PRO A 101 -9.33 9.51 -10.16
N GLY A 102 -8.04 9.46 -10.50
CA GLY A 102 -7.22 8.25 -10.39
C GLY A 102 -6.79 7.69 -11.73
N THR A 103 -6.05 6.60 -11.71
CA THR A 103 -5.70 5.80 -12.89
C THR A 103 -6.88 4.94 -13.30
N GLU A 104 -6.79 4.29 -14.46
CA GLU A 104 -7.78 3.30 -14.92
C GLU A 104 -7.96 2.19 -13.87
N GLU A 105 -6.85 1.75 -13.28
CA GLU A 105 -6.83 0.72 -12.24
C GLU A 105 -7.53 1.18 -10.95
N ASP A 106 -7.31 2.43 -10.53
CA ASP A 106 -8.00 3.00 -9.37
C ASP A 106 -9.52 3.06 -9.61
N VAL A 107 -9.94 3.52 -10.80
CA VAL A 107 -11.36 3.63 -11.17
C VAL A 107 -12.05 2.27 -11.16
N VAL A 108 -11.40 1.25 -11.71
CA VAL A 108 -11.91 -0.13 -11.68
C VAL A 108 -12.10 -0.61 -10.24
N LYS A 109 -11.18 -0.31 -9.33
CA LYS A 109 -11.26 -0.76 -7.94
C LYS A 109 -12.42 -0.14 -7.18
N TYR A 110 -12.71 1.15 -7.37
CA TYR A 110 -13.73 1.83 -6.57
C TYR A 110 -15.13 1.90 -7.22
N CYS A 111 -15.28 1.55 -8.49
CA CYS A 111 -16.58 1.40 -9.13
C CYS A 111 -17.05 -0.06 -9.05
N PRO A 112 -18.08 -0.42 -8.24
CA PRO A 112 -18.40 -1.82 -7.93
C PRO A 112 -18.67 -2.69 -9.16
N LYS A 113 -19.44 -2.20 -10.14
CA LYS A 113 -19.71 -2.95 -11.38
C LYS A 113 -18.46 -3.17 -12.22
N LEU A 114 -17.56 -2.19 -12.30
CA LEU A 114 -16.31 -2.32 -13.02
C LEU A 114 -15.38 -3.30 -12.33
N ARG A 115 -15.32 -3.26 -10.99
CA ARG A 115 -14.53 -4.20 -10.19
C ARG A 115 -14.98 -5.65 -10.43
N THR A 116 -16.28 -5.91 -10.35
CA THR A 116 -16.83 -7.25 -10.57
C THR A 116 -16.52 -7.76 -11.97
N TRP A 117 -16.71 -6.91 -12.97
CA TRP A 117 -16.42 -7.22 -14.38
C TRP A 117 -14.93 -7.51 -14.60
N TYR A 118 -14.05 -6.64 -14.12
CA TYR A 118 -12.60 -6.81 -14.24
C TYR A 118 -12.11 -8.09 -13.53
N ALA A 119 -12.64 -8.36 -12.34
CA ALA A 119 -12.32 -9.58 -11.60
C ALA A 119 -12.77 -10.86 -12.35
N ALA A 120 -13.87 -10.80 -13.09
CA ALA A 120 -14.32 -11.92 -13.92
C ALA A 120 -13.39 -12.12 -15.14
N MET A 121 -12.97 -11.03 -15.79
CA MET A 121 -11.98 -11.08 -16.88
C MET A 121 -10.63 -11.65 -16.43
N ALA A 122 -10.15 -11.21 -15.28
CA ALA A 122 -8.89 -11.72 -14.70
C ALA A 122 -8.94 -13.23 -14.39
N ARG A 123 -10.12 -13.83 -14.37
CA ARG A 123 -10.35 -15.28 -14.20
C ARG A 123 -10.51 -16.04 -15.51
N ASN A 124 -10.12 -15.46 -16.63
CA ASN A 124 -10.34 -15.98 -17.97
C ASN A 124 -11.84 -16.30 -18.25
N ARG A 125 -12.74 -15.52 -17.65
CA ARG A 125 -14.16 -15.54 -18.01
C ARG A 125 -14.39 -14.40 -19.00
N GLU A 126 -15.29 -14.56 -19.92
CA GLU A 126 -15.77 -13.50 -20.81
C GLU A 126 -17.11 -12.98 -20.27
N PRO A 127 -17.10 -12.09 -19.25
CA PRO A 127 -18.33 -11.55 -18.72
C PRO A 127 -18.94 -10.55 -19.70
N ASP A 128 -20.27 -10.47 -19.70
CA ASP A 128 -20.97 -9.41 -20.41
C ASP A 128 -20.47 -8.04 -19.96
N LEU A 129 -20.43 -7.10 -20.90
CA LEU A 129 -20.05 -5.71 -20.59
C LEU A 129 -21.03 -5.11 -19.57
N PRO A 130 -20.54 -4.40 -18.54
CA PRO A 130 -21.38 -3.79 -17.53
C PRO A 130 -22.41 -2.83 -18.15
N ARG A 131 -23.66 -2.99 -17.74
CA ARG A 131 -24.78 -2.13 -18.13
C ARG A 131 -25.10 -1.15 -17.00
N PHE A 132 -25.30 0.10 -17.36
CA PHE A 132 -25.61 1.18 -16.44
C PHE A 132 -26.96 1.81 -16.81
N ARG A 133 -27.70 2.24 -15.79
CA ARG A 133 -28.98 2.92 -15.97
C ARG A 133 -28.83 4.42 -15.69
N LYS A 134 -29.65 5.22 -16.34
CA LYS A 134 -29.75 6.65 -16.04
C LYS A 134 -30.08 6.84 -14.55
N GLY A 135 -29.37 7.76 -13.89
CA GLY A 135 -29.52 8.06 -12.46
C GLY A 135 -28.71 7.13 -11.55
N GLU A 136 -28.05 6.10 -12.09
CA GLU A 136 -27.14 5.26 -11.30
C GLU A 136 -25.88 6.02 -10.91
N VAL A 137 -25.46 5.90 -9.66
CA VAL A 137 -24.22 6.53 -9.17
C VAL A 137 -23.02 5.72 -9.65
N LEU A 138 -22.22 6.32 -10.52
CA LEU A 138 -20.96 5.72 -10.98
C LEU A 138 -19.87 5.83 -9.93
N ALA A 139 -19.74 7.02 -9.31
CA ALA A 139 -18.82 7.27 -8.20
C ALA A 139 -19.26 8.49 -7.41
N ARG A 140 -19.41 8.38 -6.10
CA ARG A 140 -19.70 9.49 -5.19
C ARG A 140 -18.85 9.36 -3.94
N GLY A 141 -17.99 10.36 -3.69
CA GLY A 141 -17.04 10.35 -2.59
C GLY A 141 -15.76 11.07 -2.94
N TYR A 142 -14.65 10.57 -2.44
CA TYR A 142 -13.33 11.11 -2.76
C TYR A 142 -12.26 10.03 -2.89
N LEU A 143 -11.35 10.26 -3.82
CA LEU A 143 -10.10 9.51 -3.91
C LEU A 143 -9.10 10.13 -2.92
N GLN A 144 -8.76 9.39 -1.88
CA GLN A 144 -7.68 9.73 -0.95
C GLN A 144 -6.35 9.38 -1.65
N LEU A 145 -5.49 10.36 -1.82
CA LEU A 145 -4.14 10.12 -2.33
C LEU A 145 -3.28 9.51 -1.21
N GLY A 146 -2.43 8.57 -1.56
CA GLY A 146 -1.57 7.88 -0.59
C GLY A 146 -0.59 8.80 0.13
N ASP A 147 -0.05 8.33 1.24
CA ASP A 147 0.94 9.05 2.02
C ASP A 147 2.21 9.32 1.20
N HIS A 148 2.74 10.52 1.35
CA HIS A 148 4.01 10.94 0.76
C HIS A 148 5.06 10.96 1.86
N LEU A 149 6.13 10.21 1.64
CA LEU A 149 7.14 9.93 2.64
C LEU A 149 8.47 10.55 2.27
N PHE A 150 9.25 10.91 3.28
CA PHE A 150 10.69 10.96 3.13
C PHE A 150 11.30 9.64 3.62
N VAL A 151 12.16 9.06 2.79
CA VAL A 151 12.90 7.83 3.08
C VAL A 151 14.35 8.17 3.31
N ASN A 152 14.86 7.78 4.48
CA ASN A 152 16.27 7.92 4.83
C ASN A 152 17.07 6.77 4.20
N ARG A 153 17.82 7.08 3.16
CA ARG A 153 18.66 6.12 2.43
C ARG A 153 19.98 5.82 3.12
N ALA A 154 20.43 6.72 3.99
CA ALA A 154 21.68 6.54 4.71
C ALA A 154 21.56 5.52 5.84
N LEU A 155 20.36 5.31 6.37
CA LEU A 155 20.14 4.46 7.53
C LEU A 155 20.73 3.05 7.39
N PRO A 156 20.52 2.30 6.28
CA PRO A 156 21.07 0.96 6.12
C PRO A 156 22.61 0.92 6.05
N ALA A 157 23.27 2.04 5.77
CA ALA A 157 24.74 2.15 5.77
C ALA A 157 25.31 2.40 7.17
N PHE A 158 24.54 3.03 8.06
CA PHE A 158 24.99 3.41 9.40
C PHE A 158 24.48 2.48 10.50
N ARG A 159 23.43 1.72 10.24
CA ARG A 159 22.80 0.83 11.19
C ARG A 159 22.30 -0.44 10.49
N GLU A 160 22.55 -1.57 11.10
CA GLU A 160 21.90 -2.81 10.65
C GLU A 160 20.38 -2.71 10.80
N PRO A 161 19.63 -3.18 9.78
CA PRO A 161 18.19 -3.27 9.86
C PRO A 161 17.75 -4.15 11.04
N ARG A 162 16.69 -3.74 11.74
CA ARG A 162 16.16 -4.44 12.91
C ARG A 162 14.74 -4.93 12.64
N ARG A 163 14.34 -5.98 13.35
CA ARG A 163 12.93 -6.40 13.35
C ARG A 163 12.05 -5.25 13.80
N GLY A 164 10.92 -5.08 13.12
CA GLY A 164 10.03 -3.94 13.34
C GLY A 164 10.29 -2.74 12.43
N ASP A 165 11.48 -2.59 11.86
CA ASP A 165 11.76 -1.49 10.94
C ASP A 165 10.86 -1.57 9.70
N ILE A 166 10.32 -0.43 9.28
CA ILE A 166 9.70 -0.32 7.95
C ILE A 166 10.82 -0.05 6.94
N MET A 167 10.87 -0.85 5.88
CA MET A 167 11.94 -0.77 4.88
C MET A 167 11.35 -0.55 3.49
N VAL A 168 11.98 0.35 2.75
CA VAL A 168 11.82 0.46 1.30
C VAL A 168 12.90 -0.35 0.64
N PHE A 169 12.54 -1.18 -0.31
CA PHE A 169 13.48 -2.02 -1.06
C PHE A 169 13.09 -2.09 -2.54
N GLU A 170 14.06 -2.35 -3.36
CA GLU A 170 13.90 -2.58 -4.79
C GLU A 170 13.67 -4.06 -5.06
N THR A 171 12.76 -4.36 -5.98
CA THR A 171 12.40 -5.76 -6.28
C THR A 171 13.16 -6.33 -7.47
N ASP A 172 14.20 -5.65 -7.94
CA ASP A 172 15.05 -6.18 -8.99
C ASP A 172 15.76 -7.46 -8.54
N GLY A 173 15.81 -8.45 -9.42
CA GLY A 173 16.35 -9.76 -9.10
C GLY A 173 15.52 -10.63 -8.15
N ILE A 174 14.43 -10.10 -7.56
CA ILE A 174 13.50 -10.89 -6.74
C ILE A 174 12.49 -11.57 -7.67
N THR A 175 12.46 -12.89 -7.63
CA THR A 175 11.54 -13.71 -8.41
C THR A 175 10.63 -14.52 -7.50
N GLY A 176 9.35 -14.57 -7.84
CA GLY A 176 8.44 -15.53 -7.22
C GLY A 176 8.79 -16.97 -7.63
N ARG A 177 8.19 -17.95 -6.97
CA ARG A 177 8.38 -19.37 -7.29
C ARG A 177 7.84 -19.74 -8.68
N ASP A 178 6.96 -18.93 -9.22
CA ASP A 178 6.48 -18.99 -10.60
C ASP A 178 7.54 -18.57 -11.64
N GLY A 179 8.74 -18.20 -11.17
CA GLY A 179 9.82 -17.70 -12.01
C GLY A 179 9.59 -16.29 -12.54
N GLN A 180 8.47 -15.63 -12.20
CA GLN A 180 8.21 -14.26 -12.62
C GLN A 180 8.89 -13.26 -11.69
N GLY A 181 9.70 -12.37 -12.28
CA GLY A 181 10.31 -11.26 -11.56
C GLY A 181 9.27 -10.23 -11.11
N LEU A 182 9.52 -9.57 -9.99
CA LEU A 182 8.65 -8.50 -9.48
C LEU A 182 8.80 -7.18 -10.24
N GLY A 183 9.71 -7.11 -11.23
CA GLY A 183 9.80 -6.05 -12.24
C GLY A 183 10.50 -4.77 -11.78
N GLY A 184 11.49 -4.83 -10.89
CA GLY A 184 12.34 -3.70 -10.51
C GLY A 184 11.56 -2.51 -9.93
N LYS A 185 10.54 -2.78 -9.11
CA LYS A 185 9.70 -1.76 -8.46
C LYS A 185 10.14 -1.54 -7.02
N PHE A 186 9.87 -0.35 -6.50
CA PHE A 186 10.03 -0.09 -5.08
C PHE A 186 8.84 -0.60 -4.29
N TYR A 187 9.13 -1.42 -3.27
CA TYR A 187 8.15 -1.89 -2.31
C TYR A 187 8.47 -1.35 -0.93
N ILE A 188 7.44 -1.25 -0.11
CA ILE A 188 7.55 -0.86 1.30
C ILE A 188 6.86 -1.91 2.15
N LYS A 189 7.58 -2.46 3.12
CA LYS A 189 7.10 -3.49 4.05
C LYS A 189 7.79 -3.36 5.40
N ARG A 190 7.26 -4.07 6.39
CA ARG A 190 7.93 -4.22 7.70
C ARG A 190 8.90 -5.39 7.65
N LEU A 191 10.10 -5.16 8.14
CA LEU A 191 11.11 -6.17 8.32
C LEU A 191 10.75 -7.00 9.56
N VAL A 192 10.52 -8.31 9.37
CA VAL A 192 10.09 -9.20 10.43
C VAL A 192 11.06 -10.35 10.68
N GLY A 193 11.86 -10.74 9.69
CA GLY A 193 12.88 -11.78 9.81
C GLY A 193 14.27 -11.29 9.44
N LEU A 194 15.26 -11.65 10.24
CA LEU A 194 16.67 -11.40 10.03
C LEU A 194 17.36 -12.64 9.47
N PRO A 195 18.56 -12.49 8.87
CA PRO A 195 19.32 -13.65 8.34
C PRO A 195 19.50 -14.75 9.37
N GLY A 196 19.16 -15.98 9.00
CA GLY A 196 19.26 -17.15 9.85
C GLY A 196 18.07 -17.42 10.77
N ASP A 197 17.13 -16.47 10.90
CA ASP A 197 15.92 -16.70 11.67
C ASP A 197 15.07 -17.84 11.10
N THR A 198 14.36 -18.55 11.96
CA THR A 198 13.24 -19.40 11.56
C THR A 198 11.94 -18.74 11.99
N LEU A 199 11.01 -18.55 11.05
CA LEU A 199 9.75 -17.84 11.25
C LEU A 199 8.58 -18.80 11.27
N ARG A 200 7.53 -18.42 12.04
CA ARG A 200 6.22 -19.08 12.09
C ARG A 200 5.14 -18.05 12.39
N ILE A 201 3.97 -18.19 11.79
CA ILE A 201 2.78 -17.40 12.15
C ILE A 201 1.79 -18.35 12.83
N GLU A 202 1.29 -17.92 13.98
CA GLU A 202 0.27 -18.64 14.75
C GLU A 202 -0.63 -17.63 15.47
N ASP A 203 -1.93 -17.82 15.44
CA ASP A 203 -2.94 -16.95 16.09
C ASP A 203 -2.73 -15.45 15.80
N HIS A 204 -2.51 -15.12 14.53
CA HIS A 204 -2.23 -13.76 14.06
C HIS A 204 -0.96 -13.10 14.62
N ARG A 205 -0.04 -13.89 15.17
CA ARG A 205 1.21 -13.43 15.76
C ARG A 205 2.41 -14.07 15.10
N LEU A 206 3.49 -13.33 15.04
CA LEU A 206 4.76 -13.81 14.51
C LEU A 206 5.61 -14.39 15.64
N TYR A 207 6.08 -15.59 15.43
CA TYR A 207 7.06 -16.25 16.26
C TYR A 207 8.36 -16.40 15.49
N VAL A 208 9.46 -16.12 16.15
CA VAL A 208 10.80 -16.18 15.58
C VAL A 208 11.68 -17.06 16.47
N ARG A 209 12.44 -17.93 15.84
CA ARG A 209 13.52 -18.66 16.49
C ARG A 209 14.83 -18.16 15.89
N PRO A 210 15.60 -17.33 16.63
CA PRO A 210 16.92 -16.86 16.20
C PRO A 210 17.91 -18.01 16.03
N PRO A 211 18.99 -17.83 15.26
CA PRO A 211 20.06 -18.82 15.13
C PRO A 211 20.63 -19.20 16.49
N GLY A 212 20.70 -20.50 16.76
CA GLY A 212 21.25 -21.04 18.02
C GLY A 212 20.25 -21.12 19.17
N GLU A 213 19.06 -20.52 19.06
CA GLU A 213 18.01 -20.63 20.06
C GLU A 213 17.20 -21.92 19.87
N PRO A 214 16.84 -22.62 20.99
CA PRO A 214 16.10 -23.89 20.88
C PRO A 214 14.61 -23.68 20.58
N GLU A 215 14.03 -22.56 21.02
CA GLU A 215 12.60 -22.33 21.00
C GLU A 215 12.19 -21.09 20.20
N PHE A 216 10.93 -21.10 19.76
CA PHE A 216 10.30 -19.92 19.16
C PHE A 216 9.93 -18.90 20.24
N GLN A 217 10.25 -17.65 19.97
CA GLN A 217 9.90 -16.50 20.80
C GLN A 217 8.80 -15.70 20.09
N LEU A 218 7.80 -15.25 20.82
CA LEU A 218 6.81 -14.32 20.31
C LEU A 218 7.47 -12.97 20.04
N MET A 219 7.30 -12.45 18.85
CA MET A 219 7.67 -11.05 18.58
C MET A 219 6.58 -10.14 19.12
N ASP A 220 6.87 -9.37 20.15
CA ASP A 220 5.96 -8.48 20.86
C ASP A 220 6.56 -7.08 21.10
N GLY A 221 5.94 -6.28 21.97
CA GLY A 221 6.39 -4.92 22.29
C GLY A 221 7.79 -4.85 22.90
N GLU A 222 8.27 -5.89 23.57
CA GLU A 222 9.64 -5.93 24.10
C GLU A 222 10.68 -6.02 22.99
N HIS A 223 10.31 -6.61 21.85
CA HIS A 223 11.18 -6.72 20.67
C HIS A 223 11.09 -5.49 19.76
N ALA A 224 9.90 -4.92 19.60
CA ALA A 224 9.67 -3.63 18.95
C ALA A 224 8.23 -3.15 19.20
N ASP A 225 8.06 -1.88 19.54
CA ASP A 225 6.74 -1.24 19.79
C ASP A 225 5.72 -1.48 18.68
N ALA A 226 6.23 -1.68 17.45
CA ALA A 226 5.40 -1.96 16.30
C ALA A 226 4.56 -3.24 16.46
N PHE A 227 5.09 -4.28 17.08
CA PHE A 227 4.40 -5.56 17.24
C PHE A 227 3.25 -5.47 18.24
N GLU A 228 3.37 -4.64 19.28
CA GLU A 228 2.27 -4.36 20.19
C GLU A 228 1.08 -3.76 19.43
N ARG A 229 1.35 -2.77 18.58
CA ARG A 229 0.31 -2.17 17.73
C ARG A 229 -0.31 -3.17 16.77
N LEU A 230 0.52 -3.94 16.06
CA LEU A 230 0.07 -4.92 15.08
C LEU A 230 -0.90 -5.94 15.70
N TYR A 231 -0.67 -6.33 16.94
CA TYR A 231 -1.50 -7.32 17.65
C TYR A 231 -2.59 -6.70 18.50
N SER A 232 -2.74 -5.39 18.50
CA SER A 232 -3.75 -4.68 19.32
C SER A 232 -5.18 -4.98 18.91
N MET A 233 -5.42 -5.46 17.69
CA MET A 233 -6.73 -5.63 17.06
C MET A 233 -7.57 -4.34 17.07
N ARG A 234 -6.90 -3.19 17.11
CA ARG A 234 -7.49 -1.85 17.15
C ARG A 234 -7.01 -0.99 15.99
N GLY A 235 -7.76 0.04 15.66
CA GLY A 235 -7.36 1.02 14.64
C GLY A 235 -7.09 0.41 13.25
N GLY A 236 -7.65 -0.77 12.96
CA GLY A 236 -7.45 -1.50 11.70
C GLY A 236 -6.27 -2.47 11.70
N TYR A 237 -5.52 -2.58 12.79
CA TYR A 237 -4.51 -3.64 12.94
C TYR A 237 -5.17 -4.98 13.24
N ARG A 238 -4.71 -6.03 12.55
CA ARG A 238 -5.27 -7.40 12.64
C ARG A 238 -4.22 -8.49 12.85
N GLY A 239 -2.99 -8.09 13.15
CA GLY A 239 -1.87 -9.01 13.23
C GLY A 239 -1.49 -9.59 11.87
N TYR A 240 -0.77 -10.71 11.90
CA TYR A 240 -0.34 -11.42 10.70
C TYR A 240 -1.21 -12.65 10.47
N CYS A 241 -1.67 -12.82 9.24
CA CYS A 241 -2.43 -14.01 8.83
C CYS A 241 -1.62 -14.84 7.83
N HIS A 242 -1.99 -16.12 7.72
CA HIS A 242 -1.60 -16.93 6.58
C HIS A 242 -2.28 -16.35 5.34
N ALA A 243 -1.65 -16.45 4.20
CA ALA A 243 -2.27 -15.94 3.00
C ALA A 243 -3.47 -16.82 2.61
N VAL A 244 -4.63 -16.19 2.55
CA VAL A 244 -5.93 -16.85 2.48
C VAL A 244 -6.42 -17.06 1.04
N ASP A 245 -5.74 -16.55 0.03
CA ASP A 245 -6.22 -16.70 -1.34
C ASP A 245 -5.93 -18.10 -1.88
N SER A 246 -6.99 -18.89 -2.07
CA SER A 246 -6.93 -20.23 -2.68
C SER A 246 -6.36 -20.28 -4.10
N ARG A 247 -6.16 -19.12 -4.72
CA ARG A 247 -5.48 -18.91 -6.01
C ARG A 247 -4.11 -18.30 -5.86
N SER A 248 -3.74 -17.89 -4.65
CA SER A 248 -2.46 -17.29 -4.43
C SER A 248 -1.41 -18.39 -4.35
N MET A 249 -0.40 -18.18 -5.11
CA MET A 249 0.85 -18.92 -5.05
C MET A 249 1.65 -18.54 -3.79
N THR A 250 0.96 -18.40 -2.63
CA THR A 250 1.67 -18.28 -1.36
C THR A 250 2.47 -19.52 -1.13
N GLN A 251 3.71 -19.31 -0.80
CA GLN A 251 4.71 -20.36 -0.82
C GLN A 251 5.25 -20.60 0.57
N TYR A 252 5.18 -19.57 1.41
CA TYR A 252 5.79 -19.54 2.72
C TYR A 252 4.76 -19.19 3.78
N LEU A 253 4.85 -19.83 4.95
CA LEU A 253 4.00 -19.58 6.12
C LEU A 253 2.50 -19.71 5.80
N ARG A 254 2.11 -20.81 5.14
CA ARG A 254 0.73 -21.06 4.69
C ARG A 254 -0.19 -21.59 5.79
N SER A 255 0.40 -22.12 6.86
CA SER A 255 -0.31 -22.72 7.97
C SER A 255 0.46 -22.49 9.29
N PRO A 256 -0.16 -22.71 10.47
CA PRO A 256 0.53 -22.60 11.75
C PRO A 256 1.72 -23.54 11.91
N GLN A 257 1.74 -24.63 11.15
CA GLN A 257 2.81 -25.65 11.18
C GLN A 257 3.96 -25.29 10.23
N ASP A 258 3.72 -24.42 9.26
CA ASP A 258 4.74 -24.03 8.29
C ASP A 258 5.78 -23.12 8.96
N THR A 259 7.04 -23.51 8.81
CA THR A 259 8.18 -22.71 9.23
C THR A 259 9.04 -22.33 8.04
N PHE A 260 9.73 -21.22 8.12
CA PHE A 260 10.67 -20.79 7.08
C PHE A 260 11.95 -20.28 7.72
N THR A 261 13.09 -20.87 7.35
CA THR A 261 14.42 -20.44 7.79
C THR A 261 15.06 -19.55 6.73
N LEU A 262 15.47 -18.35 7.14
CA LEU A 262 16.06 -17.38 6.25
C LEU A 262 17.51 -17.75 5.89
N PRO A 263 17.87 -17.59 4.60
CA PRO A 263 19.27 -17.67 4.17
C PRO A 263 20.14 -16.54 4.80
N PRO A 264 21.46 -16.72 4.82
CA PRO A 264 22.37 -15.64 5.20
C PRO A 264 22.24 -14.40 4.30
N GLY A 265 22.24 -13.20 4.88
CA GLY A 265 22.20 -11.94 4.14
C GLY A 265 20.83 -11.56 3.56
N GLU A 266 19.78 -12.28 3.91
CA GLU A 266 18.44 -12.06 3.40
C GLU A 266 17.42 -11.76 4.51
N TYR A 267 16.41 -10.98 4.19
CA TYR A 267 15.40 -10.50 5.11
C TYR A 267 14.00 -10.96 4.72
N PHE A 268 13.12 -11.11 5.69
CA PHE A 268 11.71 -11.42 5.45
C PHE A 268 10.83 -10.22 5.75
N MET A 269 9.99 -9.85 4.79
CA MET A 269 9.23 -8.61 4.78
C MET A 269 7.73 -8.90 4.76
N LEU A 270 6.97 -8.37 5.73
CA LEU A 270 5.51 -8.47 5.77
C LEU A 270 4.85 -7.09 5.70
N GLY A 271 3.66 -7.05 5.12
CA GLY A 271 2.81 -5.86 5.17
C GLY A 271 1.98 -5.82 6.45
N ASP A 272 1.80 -4.63 7.03
CA ASP A 272 0.99 -4.44 8.23
C ASP A 272 -0.50 -4.73 7.98
N ASN A 273 -0.97 -4.57 6.73
CA ASN A 273 -2.27 -5.06 6.26
C ASN A 273 -2.11 -6.47 5.70
N SER A 274 -1.94 -7.41 6.61
CA SER A 274 -1.53 -8.77 6.27
C SER A 274 -2.46 -9.48 5.27
N GLU A 275 -3.77 -9.28 5.37
CA GLU A 275 -4.79 -9.85 4.47
C GLU A 275 -4.69 -9.29 3.05
N ASN A 276 -4.29 -8.02 2.91
CA ASN A 276 -4.22 -7.30 1.63
C ASN A 276 -2.77 -6.98 1.23
N SER A 277 -1.82 -7.78 1.67
CA SER A 277 -0.40 -7.59 1.36
C SER A 277 0.14 -8.73 0.52
N ARG A 278 0.65 -8.38 -0.66
CA ARG A 278 1.55 -9.25 -1.40
C ARG A 278 2.96 -8.96 -0.90
N ASP A 279 3.56 -9.90 -0.16
CA ASP A 279 4.83 -9.76 0.56
C ASP A 279 5.65 -11.05 0.55
N SER A 280 6.63 -11.20 1.42
CA SER A 280 7.54 -12.33 1.44
C SER A 280 6.86 -13.70 1.55
N ARG A 281 5.62 -13.77 1.99
CA ARG A 281 4.84 -15.01 1.94
C ARG A 281 4.62 -15.52 0.50
N TYR A 282 4.75 -14.63 -0.49
CA TYR A 282 4.53 -14.93 -1.92
C TYR A 282 5.84 -15.12 -2.70
N TRP A 283 6.86 -14.30 -2.45
CA TRP A 283 8.10 -14.35 -3.24
C TRP A 283 9.34 -14.77 -2.45
N GLY A 284 9.23 -14.92 -1.11
CA GLY A 284 10.36 -15.27 -0.26
C GLY A 284 11.10 -14.04 0.27
N THR A 285 12.39 -14.13 0.28
CA THR A 285 13.27 -13.19 0.96
C THR A 285 13.69 -12.00 0.09
N VAL A 286 14.20 -10.97 0.75
CA VAL A 286 14.76 -9.76 0.15
C VAL A 286 16.24 -9.69 0.49
N PRO A 287 17.15 -9.73 -0.51
CA PRO A 287 18.57 -9.60 -0.28
C PRO A 287 18.94 -8.22 0.31
N ARG A 288 20.01 -8.18 1.12
CA ARG A 288 20.51 -6.94 1.71
C ARG A 288 20.75 -5.83 0.68
N GLY A 289 21.30 -6.19 -0.49
CA GLY A 289 21.62 -5.24 -1.56
C GLY A 289 20.39 -4.52 -2.15
N ASN A 290 19.19 -5.08 -1.95
CA ASN A 290 17.96 -4.50 -2.43
C ASN A 290 17.38 -3.45 -1.47
N LEU A 291 17.89 -3.35 -0.24
CA LEU A 291 17.42 -2.38 0.75
C LEU A 291 17.79 -0.95 0.33
N VAL A 292 16.81 -0.09 0.23
CA VAL A 292 16.97 1.33 -0.17
C VAL A 292 17.05 2.25 1.04
N GLY A 293 16.20 2.04 2.04
CA GLY A 293 16.16 2.88 3.22
C GLY A 293 14.90 2.67 4.07
N SER A 294 14.78 3.47 5.12
CA SER A 294 13.62 3.45 6.01
C SER A 294 12.85 4.76 5.92
N PRO A 295 11.51 4.73 5.85
CA PRO A 295 10.70 5.94 5.90
C PRO A 295 10.85 6.59 7.27
N CYS A 296 11.09 7.90 7.29
CA CYS A 296 11.26 8.64 8.53
C CYS A 296 10.11 9.61 8.81
N MET A 297 9.46 10.13 7.78
CA MET A 297 8.42 11.13 7.93
C MET A 297 7.36 11.05 6.83
N VAL A 298 6.09 11.15 7.22
CA VAL A 298 4.97 11.48 6.32
C VAL A 298 4.91 13.00 6.23
N TRP A 299 5.23 13.58 5.08
CA TRP A 299 5.22 15.03 4.92
C TRP A 299 3.93 15.56 4.28
N TRP A 300 3.11 14.69 3.69
CA TRP A 300 1.79 14.99 3.15
C TRP A 300 0.96 13.70 3.01
N PRO A 301 -0.35 13.71 3.26
CA PRO A 301 -1.21 14.83 3.66
C PRO A 301 -1.02 15.26 5.12
N PHE A 302 -1.53 16.46 5.47
CA PHE A 302 -1.57 16.96 6.85
C PHE A 302 -2.68 16.27 7.65
N SER A 303 -2.63 14.97 7.68
CA SER A 303 -3.57 14.10 8.41
C SER A 303 -3.01 13.75 9.79
N ARG A 304 -3.72 12.91 10.54
CA ARG A 304 -3.21 12.36 11.82
C ARG A 304 -1.89 11.58 11.67
N ARG A 305 -1.56 11.11 10.45
CA ARG A 305 -0.30 10.41 10.15
C ARG A 305 0.86 11.35 9.82
N TRP A 306 0.59 12.65 9.67
CA TRP A 306 1.64 13.63 9.39
C TRP A 306 2.71 13.63 10.49
N GLY A 307 3.98 13.66 10.10
CA GLY A 307 5.12 13.64 11.00
C GLY A 307 5.86 12.31 10.98
N LEU A 308 6.48 11.95 12.09
CA LEU A 308 7.32 10.74 12.18
C LEU A 308 6.50 9.48 11.86
N VAL A 309 7.11 8.59 11.08
CA VAL A 309 6.54 7.28 10.77
C VAL A 309 6.69 6.37 11.98
N ASP A 310 5.75 5.44 12.12
CA ASP A 310 5.78 4.38 13.14
C ASP A 310 5.73 4.90 14.58
N ARG A 311 4.76 5.75 14.87
CA ARG A 311 4.50 6.28 16.21
C ARG A 311 4.10 5.17 17.17
N ALA A 312 4.50 5.31 18.44
CA ALA A 312 4.26 4.32 19.48
C ALA A 312 2.78 4.08 19.82
N GLU A 313 1.89 5.05 19.63
CA GLU A 313 0.49 4.91 19.97
C GLU A 313 -0.34 4.34 18.82
N PRO A 314 -1.28 3.41 19.08
CA PRO A 314 -2.28 3.01 18.12
C PRO A 314 -3.10 4.23 17.72
N LEU A 315 -3.10 4.56 16.44
CA LEU A 315 -3.94 5.63 15.93
C LEU A 315 -5.33 5.03 15.68
N ASP A 316 -6.37 5.60 16.31
CA ASP A 316 -7.76 5.27 16.01
C ASP A 316 -8.11 5.80 14.60
N PHE A 317 -7.78 5.01 13.60
CA PHE A 317 -8.25 5.25 12.25
C PHE A 317 -9.51 4.43 12.01
N PRO A 318 -10.51 4.98 11.31
CA PRO A 318 -11.58 4.17 10.79
C PRO A 318 -10.95 3.08 9.91
N THR A 319 -11.35 1.85 10.15
CA THR A 319 -10.95 0.72 9.29
C THR A 319 -11.33 1.08 7.86
N PRO A 320 -10.39 1.14 6.90
CA PRO A 320 -10.78 1.31 5.51
C PRO A 320 -11.76 0.20 5.16
N PRO A 321 -12.75 0.47 4.30
CA PRO A 321 -13.61 -0.59 3.82
C PRO A 321 -12.71 -1.68 3.23
N THR A 322 -12.89 -2.90 3.72
CA THR A 322 -12.23 -4.08 3.15
C THR A 322 -12.54 -4.07 1.66
N MET A 323 -11.49 -3.97 0.85
CA MET A 323 -11.63 -4.22 -0.57
C MET A 323 -11.71 -5.74 -0.73
N ASP A 324 -12.90 -6.31 -0.37
CA ASP A 324 -13.27 -7.69 -0.63
C ASP A 324 -13.46 -7.93 -2.14
#